data_953f329071c2a1d09385f198ea56ca96
#
_entry.id   953f329071c2a1d09385f198ea56ca96
#
_cell.length_a   1.000
_cell.length_b   1.000
_cell.length_c   1.000
_cell.angle_alpha   90.00
_cell.angle_beta   90.00
_cell.angle_gamma   90.00
#
_symmetry.space_group_name_H-M   'P 1'
#
loop_
_entity.id
_entity.type
_entity.pdbx_description
1 polymer ?
#
loop_
_entity_poly.entity_id
_entity_poly.type
_entity_poly.pdbx_seq_one_letter_code
_entity_poly.pdbx_strand_id
1 'polypeptide(L)'
;MMPYFRSQPPAPRLPEGYSLVMEDLPVHAAAVNAFLQQCGAPLRSDSRMALALERSAWSVRVLRDQDLVGFVRITSDQALNANLWDLQVLPADEHAEQLLAVMVHASLNRLRRELPGCSISLAAPPIAIAVLERYGFITDPSGIRAMGMTL
;
A
#
# COMPACT_ATOMS: atom_id res chain seq x y z
N MET A 1 3.60 17.03 -29.83
CA MET A 1 4.33 16.12 -28.92
C MET A 1 3.36 15.01 -28.54
N MET A 2 3.57 13.80 -29.04
CA MET A 2 2.72 12.67 -28.66
C MET A 2 2.97 12.33 -27.19
N PRO A 3 1.95 12.15 -26.34
CA PRO A 3 2.14 11.66 -25.02
C PRO A 3 2.76 10.26 -25.13
N TYR A 4 3.92 10.06 -24.53
CA TYR A 4 4.48 8.74 -24.32
C TYR A 4 3.47 7.95 -23.48
N PHE A 5 2.67 7.13 -24.14
CA PHE A 5 1.99 6.04 -23.46
C PHE A 5 3.08 5.08 -22.97
N ARG A 6 3.55 5.31 -21.75
CA ARG A 6 4.26 4.24 -21.04
C ARG A 6 3.27 3.10 -20.94
N SER A 7 3.51 2.04 -21.69
CA SER A 7 2.75 0.80 -21.53
C SER A 7 2.80 0.41 -20.06
N GLN A 8 1.63 0.36 -19.44
CA GLN A 8 1.56 -0.11 -18.05
C GLN A 8 2.13 -1.53 -18.01
N PRO A 9 2.91 -1.87 -16.99
CA PRO A 9 3.35 -3.24 -16.84
C PRO A 9 2.12 -4.17 -16.80
N PRO A 10 2.22 -5.40 -17.32
CA PRO A 10 1.11 -6.34 -17.27
C PRO A 10 0.65 -6.54 -15.83
N ALA A 11 -0.66 -6.78 -15.61
CA ALA A 11 -1.22 -6.98 -14.29
C ALA A 11 -0.49 -8.13 -13.57
N PRO A 12 0.12 -7.89 -12.41
CA PRO A 12 0.80 -8.92 -11.67
C PRO A 12 -0.21 -9.92 -11.10
N ARG A 13 0.22 -11.17 -10.95
CA ARG A 13 -0.61 -12.24 -10.39
C ARG A 13 -0.06 -12.67 -9.05
N LEU A 14 -0.95 -13.03 -8.13
CA LEU A 14 -0.56 -13.67 -6.89
C LEU A 14 -0.11 -15.11 -7.16
N PRO A 15 0.86 -15.61 -6.39
CA PRO A 15 1.20 -17.02 -6.39
C PRO A 15 0.02 -17.87 -5.88
N GLU A 16 0.06 -19.16 -6.16
CA GLU A 16 -0.89 -20.11 -5.60
C GLU A 16 -0.87 -20.09 -4.07
N GLY A 17 -2.04 -20.20 -3.44
CA GLY A 17 -2.18 -20.11 -1.99
C GLY A 17 -2.31 -18.73 -1.41
N TYR A 18 -2.16 -17.68 -2.23
CA TYR A 18 -2.33 -16.29 -1.82
C TYR A 18 -3.65 -15.73 -2.35
N SER A 19 -4.25 -14.81 -1.59
CA SER A 19 -5.47 -14.10 -1.99
C SER A 19 -5.37 -12.61 -1.72
N LEU A 20 -5.96 -11.82 -2.62
CA LEU A 20 -6.08 -10.37 -2.47
C LEU A 20 -7.46 -10.03 -1.93
N VAL A 21 -7.51 -9.23 -0.88
CA VAL A 21 -8.76 -8.77 -0.27
C VAL A 21 -8.80 -7.24 -0.33
N MET A 22 -9.79 -6.72 -1.02
CA MET A 22 -10.04 -5.27 -1.20
C MET A 22 -11.44 -4.87 -0.76
N GLU A 23 -12.22 -5.81 -0.22
CA GLU A 23 -13.57 -5.56 0.23
C GLU A 23 -13.56 -4.71 1.50
N ASP A 24 -14.61 -3.90 1.68
CA ASP A 24 -14.82 -3.07 2.87
C ASP A 24 -15.27 -3.91 4.07
N LEU A 25 -14.68 -5.10 4.21
CA LEU A 25 -14.89 -5.95 5.37
C LEU A 25 -14.13 -5.40 6.58
N PRO A 26 -14.69 -5.52 7.78
CA PRO A 26 -14.00 -5.10 8.99
C PRO A 26 -12.61 -5.70 9.07
N VAL A 27 -11.61 -4.84 9.23
CA VAL A 27 -10.22 -5.28 9.43
C VAL A 27 -9.95 -5.33 10.92
N HIS A 28 -9.47 -6.45 11.41
CA HIS A 28 -9.11 -6.58 12.81
C HIS A 28 -7.81 -5.80 13.10
N ALA A 29 -7.92 -4.72 13.86
CA ALA A 29 -6.80 -3.86 14.21
C ALA A 29 -5.65 -4.62 14.89
N ALA A 30 -5.96 -5.57 15.76
CA ALA A 30 -4.96 -6.40 16.42
C ALA A 30 -4.15 -7.24 15.42
N ALA A 31 -4.79 -7.80 14.40
CA ALA A 31 -4.10 -8.57 13.37
C ALA A 31 -3.20 -7.69 12.50
N VAL A 32 -3.65 -6.49 12.15
CA VAL A 32 -2.83 -5.50 11.41
C VAL A 32 -1.63 -5.07 12.25
N ASN A 33 -1.82 -4.75 13.53
CA ASN A 33 -0.72 -4.38 14.42
C ASN A 33 0.31 -5.50 14.55
N ALA A 34 -0.13 -6.74 14.76
CA ALA A 34 0.76 -7.89 14.87
C ALA A 34 1.56 -8.09 13.57
N PHE A 35 0.92 -7.95 12.43
CA PHE A 35 1.58 -8.03 11.13
C PHE A 35 2.62 -6.91 10.95
N LEU A 36 2.25 -5.66 11.21
CA LEU A 36 3.15 -4.52 11.06
C LEU A 36 4.35 -4.59 12.00
N GLN A 37 4.17 -5.12 13.22
CA GLN A 37 5.30 -5.37 14.13
C GLN A 37 6.28 -6.40 13.56
N GLN A 38 5.80 -7.45 12.92
CA GLN A 38 6.67 -8.41 12.23
C GLN A 38 7.45 -7.75 11.09
N CYS A 39 6.92 -6.67 10.51
CA CYS A 39 7.58 -5.86 9.49
C CYS A 39 8.50 -4.77 10.07
N GLY A 40 8.65 -4.70 11.39
CA GLY A 40 9.52 -3.73 12.06
C GLY A 40 8.85 -2.40 12.40
N ALA A 41 7.54 -2.27 12.25
CA ALA A 41 6.82 -1.06 12.65
C ALA A 41 6.78 -0.92 14.18
N PRO A 42 6.71 0.32 14.70
CA PRO A 42 6.57 0.56 16.12
C PRO A 42 5.23 0.04 16.64
N LEU A 43 5.21 -0.29 17.93
CA LEU A 43 3.99 -0.72 18.61
C LEU A 43 2.95 0.40 18.62
N ARG A 44 1.74 0.08 18.18
CA ARG A 44 0.56 0.96 18.25
C ARG A 44 -0.55 0.27 19.03
N SER A 45 -1.37 1.05 19.75
CA SER A 45 -2.53 0.47 20.42
C SER A 45 -3.57 0.00 19.41
N ASP A 46 -4.28 -1.07 19.74
CA ASP A 46 -5.32 -1.62 18.86
C ASP A 46 -6.48 -0.63 18.68
N SER A 47 -6.81 0.14 19.70
CA SER A 47 -7.85 1.17 19.61
C SER A 47 -7.47 2.31 18.65
N ARG A 48 -6.21 2.74 18.65
CA ARG A 48 -5.74 3.77 17.69
C ARG A 48 -5.67 3.22 16.27
N MET A 49 -5.23 1.99 16.09
CA MET A 49 -5.23 1.33 14.79
C MET A 49 -6.65 1.15 14.26
N ALA A 50 -7.59 0.72 15.11
CA ALA A 50 -9.00 0.59 14.73
C ALA A 50 -9.58 1.92 14.22
N LEU A 51 -9.30 3.01 14.93
CA LEU A 51 -9.73 4.35 14.52
C LEU A 51 -9.07 4.79 13.21
N ALA A 52 -7.79 4.50 13.02
CA ALA A 52 -7.09 4.81 11.77
C ALA A 52 -7.68 4.03 10.58
N LEU A 53 -8.00 2.76 10.77
CA LEU A 53 -8.65 1.92 9.75
C LEU A 53 -10.04 2.44 9.39
N GLU A 54 -10.84 2.79 10.39
CA GLU A 54 -12.17 3.37 10.19
C GLU A 54 -12.13 4.68 9.39
N ARG A 55 -11.12 5.52 9.64
CA ARG A 55 -10.95 6.81 8.97
C ARG A 55 -10.19 6.73 7.64
N SER A 56 -9.63 5.59 7.31
CA SER A 56 -9.00 5.36 6.00
C SER A 56 -10.07 5.20 4.93
N ALA A 57 -9.75 5.59 3.70
CA ALA A 57 -10.69 5.42 2.58
C ALA A 57 -10.94 3.93 2.31
N TRP A 58 -9.89 3.13 2.30
CA TRP A 58 -9.93 1.67 2.15
C TRP A 58 -8.54 1.08 2.41
N SER A 59 -8.47 -0.24 2.41
CA SER A 59 -7.21 -0.98 2.53
C SER A 59 -7.14 -2.14 1.54
N VAL A 60 -5.92 -2.58 1.26
CA VAL A 60 -5.65 -3.79 0.50
C VAL A 60 -4.89 -4.76 1.40
N ARG A 61 -5.29 -6.01 1.38
CA ARG A 61 -4.69 -7.08 2.17
C ARG A 61 -4.31 -8.23 1.27
N VAL A 62 -3.18 -8.85 1.54
CA VAL A 62 -2.81 -10.13 0.96
C VAL A 62 -2.77 -11.16 2.08
N LEU A 63 -3.48 -12.25 1.86
CA LEU A 63 -3.54 -13.38 2.78
C LEU A 63 -2.85 -14.59 2.15
N ARG A 64 -2.17 -15.36 2.98
CA ARG A 64 -1.69 -16.72 2.68
C ARG A 64 -2.25 -17.65 3.74
N ASP A 65 -3.05 -18.62 3.34
CA ASP A 65 -3.70 -19.56 4.27
C ASP A 65 -4.39 -18.87 5.45
N GLN A 66 -5.12 -17.77 5.22
CA GLN A 66 -5.81 -16.94 6.22
C GLN A 66 -4.89 -15.99 7.01
N ASP A 67 -3.57 -16.11 6.90
CA ASP A 67 -2.63 -15.22 7.58
C ASP A 67 -2.35 -13.96 6.74
N LEU A 68 -2.32 -12.80 7.41
CA LEU A 68 -1.98 -11.52 6.77
C LEU A 68 -0.49 -11.50 6.46
N VAL A 69 -0.16 -11.39 5.17
CA VAL A 69 1.23 -11.35 4.67
C VAL A 69 1.56 -10.09 3.90
N GLY A 70 0.58 -9.29 3.56
CA GLY A 70 0.75 -7.99 2.92
C GLY A 70 -0.38 -7.04 3.27
N PHE A 71 -0.08 -5.74 3.38
CA PHE A 71 -1.03 -4.72 3.78
C PHE A 71 -0.66 -3.36 3.21
N VAL A 72 -1.67 -2.57 2.90
CA VAL A 72 -1.57 -1.13 2.67
C VAL A 72 -2.93 -0.50 2.96
N ARG A 73 -2.94 0.66 3.60
CA ARG A 73 -4.16 1.46 3.75
C ARG A 73 -4.03 2.78 3.01
N ILE A 74 -5.13 3.28 2.53
CA ILE A 74 -5.20 4.48 1.72
C ILE A 74 -6.00 5.55 2.46
N THR A 75 -5.43 6.74 2.55
CA THR A 75 -6.13 7.95 3.00
C THR A 75 -6.23 8.94 1.86
N SER A 76 -7.27 9.75 1.85
CA SER A 76 -7.51 10.74 0.79
C SER A 76 -8.43 11.84 1.29
N ASP A 77 -8.22 13.06 0.76
CA ASP A 77 -9.20 14.14 0.87
C ASP A 77 -10.37 13.97 -0.13
N GLN A 78 -10.33 12.92 -0.95
CA GLN A 78 -11.33 12.59 -1.97
C GLN A 78 -11.44 13.64 -3.11
N ALA A 79 -10.41 14.45 -3.29
CA ALA A 79 -10.40 15.51 -4.31
C ALA A 79 -9.02 15.65 -4.96
N LEU A 80 -8.01 16.00 -4.21
CA LEU A 80 -6.71 16.41 -4.74
C LEU A 80 -5.63 15.34 -4.60
N ASN A 81 -5.65 14.57 -3.54
CA ASN A 81 -4.57 13.62 -3.25
C ASN A 81 -5.03 12.35 -2.53
N ALA A 82 -4.18 11.37 -2.60
CA ALA A 82 -4.25 10.14 -1.82
C ALA A 82 -2.86 9.78 -1.30
N ASN A 83 -2.82 9.12 -0.16
CA ASN A 83 -1.60 8.63 0.45
C ASN A 83 -1.70 7.13 0.70
N LEU A 84 -0.60 6.42 0.41
CA LEU A 84 -0.45 5.02 0.79
C LEU A 84 0.29 4.96 2.12
N TRP A 85 -0.29 4.28 3.10
CA TRP A 85 0.26 4.11 4.44
C TRP A 85 0.48 2.64 4.76
N ASP A 86 1.51 2.37 5.52
CA ASP A 86 1.79 1.03 6.03
C ASP A 86 1.94 -0.03 4.92
N LEU A 87 2.47 0.36 3.75
CA LEU A 87 2.75 -0.56 2.65
C LEU A 87 3.86 -1.52 3.07
N GLN A 88 3.49 -2.74 3.41
CA GLN A 88 4.40 -3.75 3.92
C GLN A 88 4.03 -5.16 3.41
N VAL A 89 5.06 -5.99 3.33
CA VAL A 89 4.93 -7.44 3.20
C VAL A 89 5.83 -8.10 4.22
N LEU A 90 5.54 -9.34 4.63
CA LEU A 90 6.45 -10.08 5.50
C LEU A 90 7.82 -10.19 4.83
N PRO A 91 8.90 -9.69 5.46
CA PRO A 91 10.23 -9.68 4.82
C PRO A 91 10.75 -11.08 4.48
N ALA A 92 10.33 -12.08 5.23
CA ALA A 92 10.71 -13.48 5.03
C ALA A 92 9.87 -14.21 3.96
N ASP A 93 8.85 -13.57 3.40
CA ASP A 93 8.06 -14.18 2.35
C ASP A 93 8.87 -14.25 1.04
N GLU A 94 8.96 -15.43 0.46
CA GLU A 94 9.72 -15.65 -0.78
C GLU A 94 9.16 -14.90 -2.00
N HIS A 95 7.91 -14.48 -1.93
CA HIS A 95 7.20 -13.72 -2.96
C HIS A 95 7.03 -12.24 -2.63
N ALA A 96 7.77 -11.70 -1.66
CA ALA A 96 7.60 -10.34 -1.14
C ALA A 96 7.48 -9.28 -2.25
N GLU A 97 8.36 -9.31 -3.23
CA GLU A 97 8.34 -8.34 -4.35
C GLU A 97 7.08 -8.47 -5.20
N GLN A 98 6.64 -9.69 -5.48
CA GLN A 98 5.43 -9.97 -6.24
C GLN A 98 4.17 -9.52 -5.48
N LEU A 99 4.13 -9.74 -4.16
CA LEU A 99 3.02 -9.28 -3.31
C LEU A 99 2.94 -7.74 -3.30
N LEU A 100 4.07 -7.05 -3.19
CA LEU A 100 4.14 -5.59 -3.29
C LEU A 100 3.60 -5.10 -4.64
N ALA A 101 4.03 -5.73 -5.74
CA ALA A 101 3.58 -5.36 -7.07
C ALA A 101 2.05 -5.51 -7.22
N VAL A 102 1.48 -6.58 -6.69
CA VAL A 102 0.02 -6.81 -6.71
C VAL A 102 -0.72 -5.73 -5.92
N MET A 103 -0.25 -5.40 -4.72
CA MET A 103 -0.89 -4.38 -3.88
C MET A 103 -0.80 -2.99 -4.49
N VAL A 104 0.36 -2.60 -5.02
CA VAL A 104 0.55 -1.30 -5.69
C VAL A 104 -0.34 -1.23 -6.93
N HIS A 105 -0.34 -2.26 -7.76
CA HIS A 105 -1.17 -2.31 -8.96
C HIS A 105 -2.67 -2.18 -8.63
N ALA A 106 -3.16 -2.94 -7.68
CA ALA A 106 -4.56 -2.90 -7.24
C ALA A 106 -4.94 -1.52 -6.67
N SER A 107 -4.07 -0.94 -5.85
CA SER A 107 -4.27 0.40 -5.27
C SER A 107 -4.36 1.47 -6.36
N LEU A 108 -3.43 1.47 -7.30
CA LEU A 108 -3.40 2.45 -8.39
C LEU A 108 -4.61 2.30 -9.32
N ASN A 109 -5.02 1.08 -9.63
CA ASN A 109 -6.20 0.85 -10.48
C ASN A 109 -7.47 1.39 -9.83
N ARG A 110 -7.67 1.16 -8.54
CA ARG A 110 -8.82 1.71 -7.83
C ARG A 110 -8.77 3.24 -7.78
N LEU A 111 -7.61 3.82 -7.45
CA LEU A 111 -7.44 5.28 -7.43
C LEU A 111 -7.70 5.93 -8.79
N ARG A 112 -7.25 5.31 -9.89
CA ARG A 112 -7.52 5.83 -11.24
C ARG A 112 -9.00 5.85 -11.59
N ARG A 113 -9.78 4.90 -11.08
CA ARG A 113 -11.23 4.85 -11.30
C ARG A 113 -11.98 5.86 -10.42
N GLU A 114 -11.60 5.94 -9.15
CA GLU A 114 -12.36 6.72 -8.15
C GLU A 114 -11.91 8.18 -8.07
N LEU A 115 -10.63 8.44 -8.28
CA LEU A 115 -10.01 9.76 -8.14
C LEU A 115 -9.06 10.06 -9.32
N PRO A 116 -9.57 10.07 -10.57
CA PRO A 116 -8.72 10.35 -11.72
C PRO A 116 -8.05 11.73 -11.60
N GLY A 117 -6.75 11.78 -11.87
CA GLY A 117 -5.96 13.02 -11.80
C GLY A 117 -5.48 13.43 -10.42
N CYS A 118 -5.80 12.69 -9.35
CA CYS A 118 -5.25 13.00 -8.03
C CYS A 118 -3.73 12.75 -7.98
N SER A 119 -3.04 13.45 -7.10
CA SER A 119 -1.65 13.14 -6.76
C SER A 119 -1.59 12.01 -5.72
N ILE A 120 -0.61 11.14 -5.85
CA ILE A 120 -0.41 10.02 -4.93
C ILE A 120 0.98 10.13 -4.32
N SER A 121 1.07 10.02 -3.02
CA SER A 121 2.35 10.06 -2.29
C SER A 121 2.42 9.00 -1.20
N LEU A 122 3.63 8.64 -0.81
CA LEU A 122 3.89 7.77 0.33
C LEU A 122 5.31 7.98 0.86
N ALA A 123 5.50 7.65 2.13
CA ALA A 123 6.81 7.36 2.68
C ALA A 123 7.14 5.90 2.36
N ALA A 124 7.95 5.66 1.34
CA ALA A 124 8.21 4.33 0.84
C ALA A 124 9.16 3.55 1.75
N PRO A 125 8.80 2.34 2.21
CA PRO A 125 9.76 1.48 2.88
C PRO A 125 10.82 1.00 1.87
N PRO A 126 12.08 0.77 2.31
CA PRO A 126 13.16 0.37 1.40
C PRO A 126 12.83 -0.82 0.50
N ILE A 127 12.11 -1.80 1.02
CA ILE A 127 11.71 -3.01 0.29
C ILE A 127 10.79 -2.71 -0.91
N ALA A 128 10.05 -1.60 -0.87
CA ALA A 128 9.05 -1.26 -1.89
C ALA A 128 9.58 -0.31 -2.97
N ILE A 129 10.73 0.32 -2.79
CA ILE A 129 11.22 1.39 -3.68
C ILE A 129 11.31 0.91 -5.14
N ALA A 130 11.98 -0.21 -5.38
CA ALA A 130 12.16 -0.72 -6.75
C ALA A 130 10.83 -1.05 -7.44
N VAL A 131 9.87 -1.61 -6.70
CA VAL A 131 8.53 -1.89 -7.21
C VAL A 131 7.79 -0.60 -7.55
N LEU A 132 7.80 0.37 -6.64
CA LEU A 132 7.14 1.66 -6.83
C LEU A 132 7.67 2.42 -8.04
N GLU A 133 9.00 2.42 -8.24
CA GLU A 133 9.64 3.04 -9.40
C GLU A 133 9.16 2.42 -10.72
N ARG A 134 8.98 1.10 -10.77
CA ARG A 134 8.42 0.42 -11.95
C ARG A 134 6.99 0.86 -12.26
N TYR A 135 6.23 1.29 -11.26
CA TYR A 135 4.87 1.82 -11.43
C TYR A 135 4.83 3.34 -11.68
N GLY A 136 5.99 3.98 -11.81
CA GLY A 136 6.10 5.40 -12.16
C GLY A 136 6.22 6.36 -11.00
N PHE A 137 6.37 5.85 -9.77
CA PHE A 137 6.72 6.72 -8.63
C PHE A 137 8.13 7.27 -8.81
N ILE A 138 8.33 8.50 -8.39
CA ILE A 138 9.60 9.21 -8.47
C ILE A 138 10.04 9.57 -7.05
N THR A 139 11.28 9.26 -6.73
CA THR A 139 11.88 9.66 -5.46
C THR A 139 12.11 11.18 -5.43
N ASP A 140 11.78 11.81 -4.32
CA ASP A 140 11.94 13.26 -4.11
C ASP A 140 11.48 14.12 -5.30
N PRO A 141 10.22 14.01 -5.75
CA PRO A 141 9.75 14.74 -6.93
C PRO A 141 9.92 16.24 -6.73
N SER A 142 10.57 16.91 -7.69
CA SER A 142 10.85 18.36 -7.62
C SER A 142 11.61 18.80 -6.35
N GLY A 143 12.44 17.94 -5.78
CA GLY A 143 13.21 18.21 -4.57
C GLY A 143 12.42 18.15 -3.26
N ILE A 144 11.16 17.73 -3.29
CA ILE A 144 10.33 17.49 -2.10
C ILE A 144 10.84 16.26 -1.38
N ARG A 145 11.11 16.38 -0.08
CA ARG A 145 11.60 15.29 0.75
C ARG A 145 10.60 14.91 1.83
N ALA A 146 10.55 13.63 2.16
CA ALA A 146 9.82 13.16 3.33
C ALA A 146 10.50 13.66 4.60
N MET A 147 9.69 14.21 5.51
CA MET A 147 10.13 14.60 6.85
C MET A 147 9.17 14.00 7.87
N GLY A 148 9.66 13.57 9.00
CA GLY A 148 8.83 12.94 10.02
C GLY A 148 9.22 13.36 11.43
N MET A 149 8.22 13.40 12.30
CA MET A 149 8.37 13.59 13.75
C MET A 149 7.27 12.80 14.46
N THR A 150 7.60 12.24 15.60
CA THR A 150 6.60 11.62 16.49
C THR A 150 6.36 12.52 17.70
N LEU A 151 5.09 12.76 18.05
CA LEU A 151 4.68 13.57 19.20
C LEU A 151 4.56 12.70 20.47
#